data_7bad1e6427b00261e69f3cebd57c0c0c
#
_entry.id   7bad1e6427b00261e69f3cebd57c0c0c
#
_cell.length_a   1.000
_cell.length_b   1.000
_cell.length_c   1.000
_cell.angle_alpha   90.00
_cell.angle_beta   90.00
_cell.angle_gamma   90.00
#
_symmetry.space_group_name_H-M   'P 1'
#
loop_
_entity.id
_entity.type
_entity.pdbx_description
1 polymer ?
#
loop_
_entity_poly.entity_id
_entity_poly.type
_entity_poly.pdbx_seq_one_letter_code
_entity_poly.pdbx_strand_id
1 'polypeptide(L)'
;MKIKETELIRTSRSWDGAELPDYLQGRPELVVKKYEFPAGQKLGMHYHPVMNFGILVQGELTIISEDGLEKVVHEGEAIVEMVGTVHHGENRGSKPVILYMFYLSQKDLPLSVQHTEMP
;
A
#
# COMPACT_ATOMS: atom_id res chain seq x y z
N MET A 1 -12.46 14.37 29.59
CA MET A 1 -12.48 13.99 28.18
C MET A 1 -12.25 12.49 28.04
N LYS A 2 -13.08 11.81 27.28
CA LYS A 2 -12.94 10.36 27.06
C LYS A 2 -12.09 10.09 25.84
N ILE A 3 -11.28 9.03 25.92
CA ILE A 3 -10.53 8.54 24.76
C ILE A 3 -11.53 7.88 23.82
N LYS A 4 -11.43 8.21 22.55
CA LYS A 4 -12.24 7.60 21.50
C LYS A 4 -11.36 6.67 20.69
N GLU A 5 -11.78 5.42 20.55
CA GLU A 5 -11.08 4.43 19.74
C GLU A 5 -11.96 4.08 18.55
N THR A 6 -11.37 4.15 17.37
CA THR A 6 -12.08 3.81 16.11
C THR A 6 -11.24 2.80 15.35
N GLU A 7 -11.83 1.65 15.04
CA GLU A 7 -11.19 0.65 14.20
C GLU A 7 -11.41 1.02 12.74
N LEU A 8 -10.32 1.30 12.00
CA LEU A 8 -10.42 1.70 10.60
C LEU A 8 -10.51 0.52 9.66
N ILE A 9 -9.84 -0.58 9.99
CA ILE A 9 -9.90 -1.80 9.17
C ILE A 9 -9.50 -3.00 10.03
N ARG A 10 -10.11 -4.14 9.74
CA ARG A 10 -9.72 -5.45 10.30
C ARG A 10 -9.97 -6.47 9.21
N THR A 11 -8.92 -7.10 8.71
CA THR A 11 -9.05 -7.99 7.57
C THR A 11 -7.90 -8.99 7.47
N SER A 12 -8.17 -10.13 6.84
CA SER A 12 -7.15 -11.09 6.42
C SER A 12 -7.00 -11.09 4.90
N ARG A 13 -7.51 -10.05 4.23
CA ARG A 13 -7.46 -9.93 2.76
C ARG A 13 -6.90 -8.57 2.36
N SER A 14 -6.19 -8.56 1.24
CA SER A 14 -5.81 -7.31 0.59
C SER A 14 -7.02 -6.67 -0.09
N TRP A 15 -6.87 -5.44 -0.56
CA TRP A 15 -8.01 -4.68 -1.11
C TRP A 15 -8.66 -5.33 -2.34
N ASP A 16 -7.95 -6.20 -3.05
CA ASP A 16 -8.47 -6.93 -4.22
C ASP A 16 -9.24 -8.19 -3.85
N GLY A 17 -9.34 -8.51 -2.55
CA GLY A 17 -10.04 -9.67 -2.04
C GLY A 17 -9.18 -10.92 -1.90
N ALA A 18 -7.91 -10.88 -2.28
CA ALA A 18 -7.00 -12.02 -2.13
C ALA A 18 -6.65 -12.24 -0.66
N GLU A 19 -6.54 -13.50 -0.26
CA GLU A 19 -6.09 -13.81 1.10
C GLU A 19 -4.66 -13.39 1.30
N LEU A 20 -4.38 -12.79 2.45
CA LEU A 20 -3.01 -12.45 2.81
C LEU A 20 -2.22 -13.74 3.07
N PRO A 21 -0.93 -13.76 2.75
CA PRO A 21 -0.08 -14.91 3.05
C PRO A 21 0.13 -15.05 4.56
N ASP A 22 0.62 -16.22 4.97
CA ASP A 22 1.06 -16.42 6.33
C ASP A 22 2.20 -15.46 6.68
N TYR A 23 2.41 -15.22 7.98
CA TYR A 23 3.53 -14.41 8.43
C TYR A 23 4.85 -15.03 7.99
N LEU A 24 5.80 -14.17 7.64
CA LEU A 24 7.18 -14.61 7.41
C LEU A 24 7.75 -15.21 8.70
N GLN A 25 8.57 -16.23 8.56
CA GLN A 25 9.11 -16.96 9.73
C GLN A 25 10.47 -16.47 10.18
N GLY A 26 11.05 -15.52 9.46
CA GLY A 26 12.33 -14.93 9.84
C GLY A 26 12.19 -13.90 10.94
N ARG A 27 13.32 -13.33 11.34
CA ARG A 27 13.32 -12.26 12.32
C ARG A 27 12.60 -11.04 11.76
N PRO A 28 11.60 -10.52 12.44
CA PRO A 28 10.84 -9.38 11.92
C PRO A 28 11.70 -8.14 11.74
N GLU A 29 11.46 -7.46 10.63
CA GLU A 29 11.98 -6.12 10.39
C GLU A 29 10.80 -5.25 9.99
N LEU A 30 10.50 -4.26 10.80
CA LEU A 30 9.34 -3.38 10.57
C LEU A 30 9.82 -2.09 9.96
N VAL A 31 9.14 -1.65 8.90
CA VAL A 31 9.50 -0.42 8.19
C VAL A 31 8.27 0.45 8.05
N VAL A 32 8.43 1.74 8.28
CA VAL A 32 7.38 2.72 8.03
C VAL A 32 7.92 3.71 7.01
N LYS A 33 7.14 3.92 5.94
CA LYS A 33 7.49 4.89 4.90
C LYS A 33 6.39 5.94 4.77
N LYS A 34 6.80 7.16 4.52
CA LYS A 34 5.91 8.24 4.14
C LYS A 34 6.08 8.49 2.65
N TYR A 35 5.00 8.39 1.91
CA TYR A 35 4.97 8.72 0.48
C TYR A 35 4.27 10.04 0.28
N GLU A 36 4.85 10.89 -0.54
CA GLU A 36 4.25 12.16 -0.93
C GLU A 36 4.18 12.17 -2.46
N PHE A 37 2.95 12.24 -2.98
CA PHE A 37 2.71 12.26 -4.42
C PHE A 37 2.24 13.65 -4.81
N PRO A 38 3.04 14.44 -5.50
CA PRO A 38 2.51 15.66 -6.11
C PRO A 38 1.35 15.34 -7.05
N ALA A 39 0.51 16.33 -7.32
CA ALA A 39 -0.61 16.15 -8.24
C ALA A 39 -0.12 15.64 -9.60
N GLY A 40 -0.81 14.65 -10.13
CA GLY A 40 -0.52 14.06 -11.44
C GLY A 40 0.64 13.06 -11.47
N GLN A 41 1.31 12.82 -10.34
CA GLN A 41 2.45 11.89 -10.30
C GLN A 41 2.00 10.47 -10.00
N LYS A 42 2.76 9.50 -10.48
CA LYS A 42 2.52 8.09 -10.25
C LYS A 42 3.84 7.35 -10.04
N LEU A 43 3.78 6.29 -9.26
CA LEU A 43 4.89 5.35 -9.12
C LEU A 43 4.93 4.41 -10.33
N GLY A 44 6.12 3.87 -10.62
CA GLY A 44 6.24 2.81 -11.61
C GLY A 44 5.59 1.52 -11.13
N MET A 45 5.25 0.64 -12.05
CA MET A 45 4.69 -0.67 -11.74
C MET A 45 5.69 -1.47 -10.89
N HIS A 46 5.21 -2.08 -9.83
CA HIS A 46 6.02 -2.83 -8.87
C HIS A 46 5.16 -3.83 -8.13
N TYR A 47 5.79 -4.73 -7.37
CA TYR A 47 5.09 -5.60 -6.44
C TYR A 47 5.82 -5.63 -5.10
N HIS A 48 5.10 -6.01 -4.06
CA HIS A 48 5.64 -6.16 -2.71
C HIS A 48 5.71 -7.64 -2.36
N PRO A 49 6.90 -8.17 -2.03
CA PRO A 49 7.01 -9.56 -1.54
C PRO A 49 6.55 -9.73 -0.09
N VAL A 50 6.21 -8.64 0.58
CA VAL A 50 5.84 -8.65 2.00
C VAL A 50 4.49 -7.95 2.20
N MET A 51 3.80 -8.31 3.31
CA MET A 51 2.57 -7.62 3.69
C MET A 51 2.84 -6.16 3.99
N ASN A 52 1.95 -5.31 3.53
CA ASN A 52 2.03 -3.88 3.82
C ASN A 52 0.64 -3.26 3.84
N PHE A 53 0.47 -2.28 4.69
CA PHE A 53 -0.80 -1.61 4.90
C PHE A 53 -0.52 -0.20 5.39
N GLY A 54 -1.49 0.67 5.26
CA GLY A 54 -1.26 2.05 5.63
C GLY A 54 -2.50 2.88 5.76
N ILE A 55 -2.27 4.18 5.90
CA ILE A 55 -3.33 5.17 6.08
C ILE A 55 -3.03 6.35 5.16
N LEU A 56 -4.07 6.77 4.42
CA LEU A 56 -4.01 7.98 3.63
C LEU A 56 -4.39 9.17 4.51
N VAL A 57 -3.47 10.08 4.73
CA VAL A 57 -3.72 11.22 5.61
C VAL A 57 -4.08 12.49 4.85
N GLN A 58 -3.81 12.55 3.55
CA GLN A 58 -4.17 13.68 2.71
C GLN A 58 -4.36 13.26 1.26
N GLY A 59 -5.35 13.83 0.62
CA GLY A 59 -5.61 13.65 -0.81
C GLY A 59 -6.42 12.41 -1.12
N GLU A 60 -6.30 11.96 -2.36
CA GLU A 60 -7.00 10.79 -2.87
C GLU A 60 -6.03 10.02 -3.76
N LEU A 61 -5.82 8.75 -3.45
CA LEU A 61 -4.88 7.89 -4.17
C LEU A 61 -5.64 6.82 -4.94
N THR A 62 -5.29 6.62 -6.20
CA THR A 62 -5.82 5.53 -7.00
C THR A 62 -4.74 4.46 -7.14
N ILE A 63 -5.06 3.22 -6.79
CA ILE A 63 -4.18 2.07 -6.92
C ILE A 63 -4.71 1.21 -8.05
N ILE A 64 -3.84 0.83 -8.97
CA ILE A 64 -4.20 0.08 -10.18
C ILE A 64 -3.33 -1.16 -10.28
N SER A 65 -3.97 -2.35 -10.37
CA SER A 65 -3.26 -3.60 -10.59
C SER A 65 -3.01 -3.83 -12.07
N GLU A 66 -2.06 -4.71 -12.40
CA GLU A 66 -1.75 -5.00 -13.80
C GLU A 66 -2.90 -5.67 -14.56
N ASP A 67 -3.83 -6.31 -13.85
CA ASP A 67 -5.02 -6.91 -14.45
C ASP A 67 -6.22 -5.95 -14.50
N GLY A 68 -6.00 -4.67 -14.19
CA GLY A 68 -6.97 -3.60 -14.39
C GLY A 68 -7.91 -3.31 -13.23
N LEU A 69 -7.72 -3.93 -12.07
CA LEU A 69 -8.50 -3.58 -10.88
C LEU A 69 -8.04 -2.23 -10.35
N GLU A 70 -8.99 -1.43 -9.92
CA GLU A 70 -8.71 -0.12 -9.34
C GLU A 70 -9.29 0.01 -7.94
N LYS A 71 -8.56 0.69 -7.08
CA LYS A 71 -9.02 1.06 -5.74
C LYS A 71 -8.73 2.53 -5.51
N VAL A 72 -9.78 3.28 -5.18
CA VAL A 72 -9.62 4.68 -4.77
C VAL A 72 -9.63 4.74 -3.25
N VAL A 73 -8.57 5.30 -2.68
CA VAL A 73 -8.41 5.49 -1.24
C VAL A 73 -8.62 6.96 -0.93
N HIS A 74 -9.45 7.26 0.06
CA HIS A 74 -9.78 8.61 0.49
C HIS A 74 -9.09 8.98 1.80
N GLU A 75 -9.03 10.28 2.10
CA GLU A 75 -8.45 10.77 3.36
C GLU A 75 -9.04 10.03 4.56
N GLY A 76 -8.17 9.61 5.48
CA GLY A 76 -8.56 8.93 6.70
C GLY A 76 -8.81 7.45 6.55
N GLU A 77 -8.79 6.91 5.33
CA GLU A 77 -9.01 5.50 5.10
C GLU A 77 -7.73 4.68 5.23
N ALA A 78 -7.87 3.47 5.75
CA ALA A 78 -6.80 2.48 5.78
C ALA A 78 -6.87 1.64 4.51
N ILE A 79 -5.72 1.14 4.08
CA ILE A 79 -5.59 0.27 2.90
C ILE A 79 -4.66 -0.88 3.22
N VAL A 80 -5.05 -2.09 2.86
CA VAL A 80 -4.17 -3.27 2.90
C VAL A 80 -3.77 -3.58 1.47
N GLU A 81 -2.47 -3.44 1.18
CA GLU A 81 -1.95 -3.57 -0.17
C GLU A 81 -1.84 -5.04 -0.58
N MET A 82 -1.80 -5.27 -1.89
CA MET A 82 -1.62 -6.60 -2.46
C MET A 82 -0.19 -7.09 -2.23
N VAL A 83 -0.05 -8.40 -2.05
CA VAL A 83 1.25 -9.05 -1.91
C VAL A 83 1.52 -9.86 -3.17
N GLY A 84 2.66 -9.62 -3.81
CA GLY A 84 3.05 -10.34 -5.02
C GLY A 84 2.36 -9.92 -6.32
N THR A 85 1.39 -9.04 -6.25
CA THR A 85 0.66 -8.56 -7.43
C THR A 85 1.24 -7.24 -7.91
N VAL A 86 1.56 -7.18 -9.19
CA VAL A 86 2.11 -5.97 -9.81
C VAL A 86 1.04 -4.88 -9.87
N HIS A 87 1.39 -3.70 -9.40
CA HIS A 87 0.48 -2.56 -9.33
C HIS A 87 1.25 -1.26 -9.26
N HIS A 88 0.53 -0.15 -9.30
CA HIS A 88 1.08 1.16 -9.00
C HIS A 88 0.03 2.06 -8.36
N GLY A 89 0.49 3.08 -7.64
CA GLY A 89 -0.36 4.14 -7.13
C GLY A 89 -0.16 5.40 -7.94
N GLU A 90 -1.23 6.17 -8.11
CA GLU A 90 -1.16 7.46 -8.79
C GLU A 90 -2.09 8.48 -8.16
N ASN A 91 -1.64 9.73 -8.19
CA ASN A 91 -2.43 10.85 -7.73
C ASN A 91 -3.09 11.50 -8.95
N ARG A 92 -4.38 11.22 -9.14
CA ARG A 92 -5.19 11.79 -10.23
C ARG A 92 -5.84 13.11 -9.84
N GLY A 93 -5.66 13.53 -8.59
CA GLY A 93 -6.26 14.75 -8.07
C GLY A 93 -5.37 15.97 -8.24
N SER A 94 -5.82 17.09 -7.67
CA SER A 94 -5.12 18.38 -7.71
C SER A 94 -4.38 18.71 -6.43
N LYS A 95 -4.56 17.91 -5.38
CA LYS A 95 -3.99 18.09 -4.05
C LYS A 95 -2.91 17.04 -3.82
N PRO A 96 -1.78 17.38 -3.19
CA PRO A 96 -0.75 16.38 -2.90
C PRO A 96 -1.30 15.24 -2.04
N VAL A 97 -0.88 14.02 -2.32
CA VAL A 97 -1.21 12.83 -1.54
C VAL A 97 -0.14 12.61 -0.49
N ILE A 98 -0.55 12.34 0.74
CA ILE A 98 0.35 11.92 1.83
C ILE A 98 -0.15 10.59 2.36
N LEU A 99 0.70 9.57 2.25
CA LEU A 99 0.39 8.19 2.58
C LEU A 99 1.47 7.62 3.49
N TYR A 100 1.06 6.99 4.60
CA TYR A 100 1.98 6.24 5.46
C TYR A 100 1.75 4.76 5.25
N MET A 101 2.82 4.04 4.89
CA MET A 101 2.77 2.59 4.69
C MET A 101 3.67 1.89 5.69
N PHE A 102 3.16 0.80 6.24
CA PHE A 102 3.82 -0.05 7.23
C PHE A 102 4.10 -1.39 6.58
N TYR A 103 5.35 -1.84 6.65
CA TYR A 103 5.80 -3.08 6.02
C TYR A 103 6.18 -4.08 7.10
N LEU A 104 5.58 -5.27 7.02
CA LEU A 104 5.90 -6.40 7.89
C LEU A 104 6.89 -7.29 7.13
N SER A 105 8.17 -7.05 7.32
CA SER A 105 9.24 -7.70 6.57
C SER A 105 10.12 -8.56 7.48
N GLN A 106 11.17 -9.07 6.91
CA GLN A 106 12.26 -9.71 7.63
C GLN A 106 13.56 -9.24 7.03
N LYS A 107 14.66 -9.40 7.78
CA LYS A 107 15.98 -8.95 7.37
C LYS A 107 16.33 -9.48 5.99
N ASP A 108 16.93 -8.63 5.17
CA ASP A 108 17.43 -8.91 3.83
C ASP A 108 16.38 -9.17 2.75
N LEU A 109 15.10 -8.88 3.02
CA LEU A 109 14.06 -8.90 2.00
C LEU A 109 13.81 -7.50 1.44
N PRO A 110 13.69 -7.36 0.11
CA PRO A 110 13.25 -6.09 -0.45
C PRO A 110 11.78 -5.82 -0.10
N LEU A 111 11.43 -4.57 0.12
CA LEU A 111 10.05 -4.17 0.39
C LEU A 111 9.25 -4.04 -0.89
N SER A 112 9.91 -3.74 -2.00
CA SER A 112 9.29 -3.49 -3.29
C SER A 112 10.26 -3.89 -4.39
N VAL A 113 9.72 -4.49 -5.44
CA VAL A 113 10.48 -4.90 -6.61
C VAL A 113 9.87 -4.24 -7.84
N GLN A 114 10.69 -3.51 -8.59
CA GLN A 114 10.24 -2.86 -9.80
C GLN A 114 9.92 -3.89 -10.88
N HIS A 115 8.77 -3.73 -11.52
CA HIS A 115 8.38 -4.55 -12.64
C HIS A 115 8.84 -3.88 -13.92
N THR A 116 9.82 -4.49 -14.59
CA THR A 116 10.27 -4.01 -15.90
C THR A 116 9.58 -4.82 -16.97
N GLU A 117 8.88 -4.12 -17.86
CA GLU A 117 8.33 -4.79 -19.02
C GLU A 117 9.48 -5.21 -19.93
N MET A 118 9.41 -6.44 -20.39
CA MET A 118 10.36 -6.93 -21.38
C MET A 118 10.05 -6.27 -22.72
N PRO A 119 11.04 -5.69 -23.39
CA PRO A 119 10.84 -5.08 -24.69
C PRO A 119 10.43 -6.10 -25.75
#